data_a35e000cfcd1d5aef1740bc4d57b3bb7
#
_entry.id   a35e000cfcd1d5aef1740bc4d57b3bb7
#
_cell.length_a   1.000
_cell.length_b   1.000
_cell.length_c   1.000
_cell.angle_alpha   90.00
_cell.angle_beta   90.00
_cell.angle_gamma   90.00
#
_symmetry.space_group_name_H-M   'P 1'
#
loop_
_entity.id
_entity.type
_entity.pdbx_description
1 polymer ?
#
loop_
_entity_poly.entity_id
_entity_poly.type
_entity_poly.pdbx_seq_one_letter_code
_entity_poly.pdbx_strand_id
1 'polypeptide(L)'
;MRLRTTGAAACAAVLATAVLAGCNRGGDTAGGRIGIDVPRTDTDFWNSYQQYLEKDLDHGGPAALPLSNSQNDIAKVVADVQALTGQGAKAIVMAPQDTGAITAELRRLAEKKIPVVSVDTRPDEGSVYMVVRADNRAYGEKSCEYLGRRLGGRGRVAELQGDLSSVNGRDRSEAFASCMRRKFPRITVHELATDWKGDVASGKLQSLLAQHPDLDGLYMQAGGAFLQPTLALLEQKKLLKPAGSDGHLTIISNDGIPDELDAIRTGKIDATLSQPADLYAKYALYYARAALAGKTFRPGPTDHHSTIVKIKNGLEDQLPAPLVTKDTVNDPTLWANQLEKKQ
;
A
#
# COMPACT_ATOMS: atom_id res chain seq x y z
N MET A 1 -54.87 -84.93 -32.31
CA MET A 1 -55.85 -84.80 -31.20
C MET A 1 -55.23 -83.98 -30.10
N ARG A 2 -55.88 -82.90 -29.70
CA ARG A 2 -55.51 -81.92 -28.69
C ARG A 2 -54.32 -81.02 -28.96
N LEU A 3 -54.56 -79.80 -29.50
CA LEU A 3 -53.74 -78.60 -29.45
C LEU A 3 -53.62 -78.09 -27.99
N ARG A 4 -52.44 -77.70 -27.63
CA ARG A 4 -52.22 -76.78 -26.46
C ARG A 4 -51.44 -75.56 -26.95
N THR A 5 -52.08 -74.46 -26.94
CA THR A 5 -51.57 -73.12 -27.18
C THR A 5 -50.75 -72.66 -25.93
N THR A 6 -49.54 -72.26 -26.18
CA THR A 6 -48.69 -71.59 -25.17
C THR A 6 -48.62 -70.11 -25.51
N GLY A 7 -49.14 -69.24 -24.61
CA GLY A 7 -49.04 -67.79 -24.73
C GLY A 7 -47.68 -67.29 -24.39
N ALA A 8 -47.14 -66.44 -25.22
CA ALA A 8 -45.91 -65.70 -24.98
C ALA A 8 -46.21 -64.43 -24.17
N ALA A 9 -45.65 -64.34 -22.98
CA ALA A 9 -45.65 -63.13 -22.20
C ALA A 9 -44.49 -62.23 -22.60
N ALA A 10 -44.80 -61.05 -23.14
CA ALA A 10 -43.82 -60.02 -23.48
C ALA A 10 -43.46 -59.22 -22.16
N CYS A 11 -42.26 -59.37 -21.68
CA CYS A 11 -41.69 -58.50 -20.64
C CYS A 11 -41.19 -57.20 -21.27
N ALA A 12 -41.89 -56.12 -21.05
CA ALA A 12 -41.42 -54.77 -21.37
C ALA A 12 -40.41 -54.31 -20.30
N ALA A 13 -39.14 -54.26 -20.66
CA ALA A 13 -38.08 -53.66 -19.81
C ALA A 13 -38.15 -52.13 -19.95
N VAL A 14 -38.58 -51.45 -18.89
CA VAL A 14 -38.49 -49.99 -18.76
C VAL A 14 -37.09 -49.64 -18.32
N LEU A 15 -36.28 -49.11 -19.25
CA LEU A 15 -34.99 -48.49 -18.92
C LEU A 15 -35.26 -47.10 -18.25
N ALA A 16 -35.14 -47.02 -16.95
CA ALA A 16 -35.10 -45.77 -16.22
C ALA A 16 -33.74 -45.11 -16.42
N THR A 17 -33.62 -44.16 -17.35
CA THR A 17 -32.46 -43.25 -17.43
C THR A 17 -32.51 -42.28 -16.25
N ALA A 18 -31.72 -42.60 -15.22
CA ALA A 18 -31.43 -41.66 -14.13
C ALA A 18 -30.56 -40.53 -14.70
N VAL A 19 -31.18 -39.39 -14.99
CA VAL A 19 -30.49 -38.12 -15.24
C VAL A 19 -29.89 -37.70 -13.89
N LEU A 20 -28.61 -37.96 -13.72
CA LEU A 20 -27.80 -37.31 -12.68
C LEU A 20 -27.74 -35.81 -12.99
N ALA A 21 -28.73 -35.07 -12.52
CA ALA A 21 -28.64 -33.64 -12.39
C ALA A 21 -27.57 -33.35 -11.34
N GLY A 22 -26.31 -33.31 -11.76
CA GLY A 22 -25.21 -32.79 -10.99
C GLY A 22 -25.56 -31.35 -10.63
N CYS A 23 -25.90 -31.11 -9.36
CA CYS A 23 -25.97 -29.77 -8.81
C CYS A 23 -24.56 -29.15 -8.90
N ASN A 24 -24.25 -28.57 -10.05
CA ASN A 24 -23.13 -27.64 -10.16
C ASN A 24 -23.55 -26.34 -9.44
N ARG A 25 -23.50 -26.35 -8.10
CA ARG A 25 -23.56 -25.13 -7.29
C ARG A 25 -22.17 -24.47 -7.24
N GLY A 26 -21.59 -24.24 -8.40
CA GLY A 26 -20.59 -23.25 -8.63
C GLY A 26 -21.30 -22.10 -9.29
N GLY A 27 -21.71 -21.08 -8.54
CA GLY A 27 -22.09 -19.82 -9.13
C GLY A 27 -20.88 -19.30 -9.90
N ASP A 28 -20.87 -19.48 -11.22
CA ASP A 28 -20.04 -18.69 -12.11
C ASP A 28 -20.46 -17.24 -11.92
N THR A 29 -19.82 -16.55 -10.98
CA THR A 29 -19.77 -15.10 -11.01
C THR A 29 -19.13 -14.75 -12.34
N ALA A 30 -19.88 -14.15 -13.23
CA ALA A 30 -19.42 -13.64 -14.53
C ALA A 30 -18.38 -12.52 -14.28
N GLY A 31 -17.16 -12.91 -14.01
CA GLY A 31 -16.04 -12.03 -13.68
C GLY A 31 -15.06 -12.78 -12.80
N GLY A 32 -13.97 -13.27 -13.34
CA GLY A 32 -13.00 -14.16 -12.68
C GLY A 32 -12.58 -13.72 -11.27
N ARG A 33 -11.89 -14.60 -10.53
CA ARG A 33 -11.40 -14.33 -9.17
C ARG A 33 -10.20 -13.38 -9.20
N ILE A 34 -10.09 -12.52 -8.17
CA ILE A 34 -8.95 -11.64 -7.95
C ILE A 34 -7.98 -12.34 -6.98
N GLY A 35 -6.71 -12.43 -7.36
CA GLY A 35 -5.62 -12.79 -6.44
C GLY A 35 -5.05 -11.53 -5.80
N ILE A 36 -4.86 -11.54 -4.48
CA ILE A 36 -4.36 -10.39 -3.74
C ILE A 36 -3.15 -10.82 -2.91
N ASP A 37 -2.01 -10.16 -3.11
CA ASP A 37 -0.82 -10.29 -2.27
C ASP A 37 -0.59 -8.99 -1.52
N VAL A 38 -0.55 -9.06 -0.17
CA VAL A 38 -0.17 -7.95 0.69
C VAL A 38 1.32 -8.04 1.01
N PRO A 39 2.06 -6.92 1.04
CA PRO A 39 3.51 -6.97 1.15
C PRO A 39 3.98 -7.37 2.57
N ARG A 40 3.23 -7.01 3.59
CA ARG A 40 3.54 -7.28 5.00
C ARG A 40 2.33 -6.99 5.90
N THR A 41 2.36 -7.52 7.14
CA THR A 41 1.31 -7.31 8.15
C THR A 41 1.88 -6.98 9.53
N ASP A 42 3.11 -6.46 9.57
CA ASP A 42 3.83 -6.11 10.79
C ASP A 42 3.95 -4.58 10.99
N THR A 43 3.19 -3.78 10.22
CA THR A 43 3.06 -2.33 10.40
C THR A 43 1.59 -1.92 10.41
N ASP A 44 1.29 -0.84 11.14
CA ASP A 44 -0.09 -0.34 11.27
C ASP A 44 -0.67 0.11 9.94
N PHE A 45 0.15 0.69 9.05
CA PHE A 45 -0.31 1.09 7.72
C PHE A 45 -0.82 -0.12 6.92
N TRP A 46 -0.02 -1.18 6.79
CA TRP A 46 -0.40 -2.36 6.01
C TRP A 46 -1.48 -3.20 6.67
N ASN A 47 -1.53 -3.24 8.01
CA ASN A 47 -2.63 -3.85 8.74
C ASN A 47 -3.95 -3.12 8.46
N SER A 48 -3.92 -1.78 8.43
CA SER A 48 -5.10 -0.98 8.12
C SER A 48 -5.55 -1.16 6.67
N TYR A 49 -4.61 -1.18 5.71
CA TYR A 49 -4.90 -1.49 4.31
C TYR A 49 -5.61 -2.84 4.17
N GLN A 50 -5.11 -3.89 4.84
CA GLN A 50 -5.73 -5.21 4.83
C GLN A 50 -7.15 -5.17 5.42
N GLN A 51 -7.38 -4.48 6.54
CA GLN A 51 -8.70 -4.34 7.14
C GLN A 51 -9.70 -3.67 6.17
N TYR A 52 -9.27 -2.63 5.45
CA TYR A 52 -10.10 -1.99 4.43
C TYR A 52 -10.37 -2.90 3.24
N LEU A 53 -9.37 -3.69 2.78
CA LEU A 53 -9.57 -4.69 1.73
C LEU A 53 -10.63 -5.72 2.14
N GLU A 54 -10.51 -6.31 3.33
CA GLU A 54 -11.44 -7.31 3.85
C GLU A 54 -12.86 -6.74 3.94
N LYS A 55 -13.01 -5.53 4.49
CA LYS A 55 -14.29 -4.82 4.55
C LYS A 55 -14.90 -4.60 3.16
N ASP A 56 -14.12 -4.16 2.17
CA ASP A 56 -14.63 -3.89 0.83
C ASP A 56 -14.95 -5.19 0.05
N LEU A 57 -14.28 -6.31 0.35
CA LEU A 57 -14.58 -7.63 -0.22
C LEU A 57 -15.91 -8.17 0.30
N ASP A 58 -16.23 -7.96 1.58
CA ASP A 58 -17.49 -8.41 2.19
C ASP A 58 -18.72 -7.70 1.63
N HIS A 59 -18.56 -6.49 1.06
CA HIS A 59 -19.68 -5.71 0.49
C HIS A 59 -20.07 -6.09 -0.95
N GLY A 60 -19.63 -7.24 -1.43
CA GLY A 60 -20.05 -7.82 -2.71
C GLY A 60 -19.22 -7.34 -3.90
N GLY A 61 -18.64 -8.28 -4.59
CA GLY A 61 -17.83 -8.06 -5.79
C GLY A 61 -17.33 -9.39 -6.33
N PRO A 62 -16.49 -9.43 -7.36
CA PRO A 62 -15.88 -10.67 -7.80
C PRO A 62 -15.15 -11.31 -6.63
N ALA A 63 -15.33 -12.62 -6.48
CA ALA A 63 -14.74 -13.36 -5.38
C ALA A 63 -13.22 -13.21 -5.41
N ALA A 64 -12.64 -12.78 -4.31
CA ALA A 64 -11.19 -12.84 -4.12
C ALA A 64 -10.78 -14.26 -3.68
N LEU A 65 -9.56 -14.63 -4.03
CA LEU A 65 -8.89 -15.76 -3.39
C LEU A 65 -8.46 -15.36 -1.97
N PRO A 66 -8.18 -16.32 -1.07
CA PRO A 66 -7.57 -15.99 0.20
C PRO A 66 -6.32 -15.12 0.00
N LEU A 67 -6.16 -14.08 0.83
CA LEU A 67 -5.03 -13.15 0.72
C LEU A 67 -3.72 -13.89 1.01
N SER A 68 -2.68 -13.59 0.24
CA SER A 68 -1.29 -13.96 0.56
C SER A 68 -0.56 -12.79 1.22
N ASN A 69 0.53 -13.08 1.91
CA ASN A 69 1.39 -12.09 2.55
C ASN A 69 2.85 -12.43 2.25
N SER A 70 3.47 -11.62 1.43
CA SER A 70 4.84 -11.85 0.96
C SER A 70 5.95 -11.42 1.92
N GLN A 71 5.61 -10.77 3.05
CA GLN A 71 6.56 -10.40 4.10
C GLN A 71 7.74 -9.55 3.60
N ASN A 72 7.50 -8.67 2.63
CA ASN A 72 8.51 -7.86 1.92
C ASN A 72 9.63 -8.68 1.21
N ASP A 73 9.41 -9.97 0.99
CA ASP A 73 10.33 -10.82 0.26
C ASP A 73 9.88 -10.94 -1.20
N ILE A 74 10.73 -10.49 -2.13
CA ILE A 74 10.40 -10.49 -3.56
C ILE A 74 10.25 -11.91 -4.14
N ALA A 75 11.02 -12.88 -3.65
CA ALA A 75 10.87 -14.26 -4.09
C ALA A 75 9.52 -14.83 -3.64
N LYS A 76 9.09 -14.44 -2.45
CA LYS A 76 7.77 -14.81 -1.94
C LYS A 76 6.63 -14.13 -2.70
N VAL A 77 6.74 -12.84 -3.05
CA VAL A 77 5.77 -12.17 -3.96
C VAL A 77 5.59 -12.99 -5.23
N VAL A 78 6.69 -13.40 -5.88
CA VAL A 78 6.66 -14.19 -7.12
C VAL A 78 5.97 -15.53 -6.87
N ALA A 79 6.32 -16.26 -5.81
CA ALA A 79 5.72 -17.55 -5.47
C ALA A 79 4.21 -17.41 -5.15
N ASP A 80 3.82 -16.42 -4.37
CA ASP A 80 2.43 -16.16 -3.99
C ASP A 80 1.58 -15.80 -5.24
N VAL A 81 2.08 -14.93 -6.11
CA VAL A 81 1.40 -14.58 -7.37
C VAL A 81 1.28 -15.79 -8.30
N GLN A 82 2.29 -16.66 -8.37
CA GLN A 82 2.23 -17.90 -9.14
C GLN A 82 1.18 -18.87 -8.56
N ALA A 83 1.12 -19.01 -7.23
CA ALA A 83 0.12 -19.82 -6.55
C ALA A 83 -1.30 -19.29 -6.81
N LEU A 84 -1.53 -17.96 -6.65
CA LEU A 84 -2.81 -17.32 -6.90
C LEU A 84 -3.26 -17.53 -8.37
N THR A 85 -2.35 -17.37 -9.33
CA THR A 85 -2.67 -17.64 -10.75
C THR A 85 -2.96 -19.11 -11.01
N GLY A 86 -2.25 -20.03 -10.36
CA GLY A 86 -2.52 -21.47 -10.37
C GLY A 86 -3.89 -21.84 -9.80
N GLN A 87 -4.36 -21.12 -8.80
CA GLN A 87 -5.70 -21.25 -8.21
C GLN A 87 -6.80 -20.58 -9.05
N GLY A 88 -6.45 -20.00 -10.21
CA GLY A 88 -7.40 -19.45 -11.18
C GLY A 88 -7.67 -17.96 -11.03
N ALA A 89 -6.80 -17.18 -10.38
CA ALA A 89 -6.90 -15.73 -10.42
C ALA A 89 -6.85 -15.21 -11.86
N LYS A 90 -7.73 -14.29 -12.20
CA LYS A 90 -7.84 -13.64 -13.51
C LYS A 90 -7.40 -12.18 -13.51
N ALA A 91 -7.17 -11.62 -12.33
CA ALA A 91 -6.50 -10.35 -12.09
C ALA A 91 -5.66 -10.48 -10.81
N ILE A 92 -4.57 -9.72 -10.72
CA ILE A 92 -3.69 -9.68 -9.54
C ILE A 92 -3.67 -8.26 -8.99
N VAL A 93 -3.79 -8.14 -7.66
CA VAL A 93 -3.48 -6.96 -6.87
C VAL A 93 -2.24 -7.28 -6.05
N MET A 94 -1.21 -6.45 -6.11
CA MET A 94 0.02 -6.63 -5.34
C MET A 94 0.71 -5.30 -5.05
N ALA A 95 1.61 -5.30 -4.07
CA ALA A 95 2.43 -4.13 -3.71
C ALA A 95 3.92 -4.53 -3.60
N PRO A 96 4.61 -4.78 -4.72
CA PRO A 96 5.99 -5.26 -4.70
C PRO A 96 6.93 -4.18 -4.17
N GLN A 97 7.66 -4.47 -3.11
CA GLN A 97 8.57 -3.49 -2.50
C GLN A 97 9.88 -3.32 -3.29
N ASP A 98 10.46 -4.39 -3.85
CA ASP A 98 11.50 -4.28 -4.86
C ASP A 98 10.85 -4.07 -6.24
N THR A 99 10.85 -2.80 -6.67
CA THR A 99 10.13 -2.38 -7.89
C THR A 99 10.84 -2.75 -9.18
N GLY A 100 12.13 -3.07 -9.12
CA GLY A 100 12.91 -3.57 -10.26
C GLY A 100 12.79 -5.08 -10.43
N ALA A 101 12.94 -5.84 -9.34
CA ALA A 101 13.00 -7.30 -9.38
C ALA A 101 11.68 -7.96 -9.78
N ILE A 102 10.53 -7.30 -9.58
CA ILE A 102 9.20 -7.83 -9.99
C ILE A 102 9.00 -7.90 -11.52
N THR A 103 9.87 -7.27 -12.30
CA THR A 103 9.73 -7.12 -13.76
C THR A 103 9.50 -8.44 -14.51
N ALA A 104 10.24 -9.49 -14.15
CA ALA A 104 10.12 -10.79 -14.83
C ALA A 104 8.72 -11.41 -14.60
N GLU A 105 8.19 -11.30 -13.40
CA GLU A 105 6.86 -11.81 -13.07
C GLU A 105 5.75 -11.02 -13.77
N LEU A 106 5.88 -9.68 -13.88
CA LEU A 106 4.95 -8.86 -14.65
C LEU A 106 4.91 -9.24 -16.12
N ARG A 107 6.06 -9.56 -16.74
CA ARG A 107 6.12 -10.06 -18.12
C ARG A 107 5.38 -11.38 -18.24
N ARG A 108 5.60 -12.34 -17.31
CA ARG A 108 4.90 -13.63 -17.28
C ARG A 108 3.38 -13.46 -17.17
N LEU A 109 2.91 -12.52 -16.32
CA LEU A 109 1.48 -12.22 -16.18
C LEU A 109 0.90 -11.61 -17.46
N ALA A 110 1.64 -10.71 -18.13
CA ALA A 110 1.24 -10.09 -19.38
C ALA A 110 1.09 -11.14 -20.51
N GLU A 111 2.04 -12.09 -20.63
CA GLU A 111 1.94 -13.22 -21.57
C GLU A 111 0.69 -14.08 -21.34
N LYS A 112 0.29 -14.25 -20.08
CA LYS A 112 -0.93 -14.95 -19.67
C LYS A 112 -2.19 -14.09 -19.77
N LYS A 113 -2.06 -12.82 -20.18
CA LYS A 113 -3.15 -11.84 -20.25
C LYS A 113 -3.87 -11.64 -18.90
N ILE A 114 -3.12 -11.74 -17.81
CA ILE A 114 -3.61 -11.48 -16.45
C ILE A 114 -3.26 -10.03 -16.09
N PRO A 115 -4.25 -9.13 -15.98
CA PRO A 115 -4.01 -7.75 -15.62
C PRO A 115 -3.52 -7.63 -14.18
N VAL A 116 -2.65 -6.65 -13.95
CA VAL A 116 -2.08 -6.36 -12.64
C VAL A 116 -2.46 -4.95 -12.21
N VAL A 117 -2.97 -4.82 -11.00
CA VAL A 117 -3.09 -3.56 -10.26
C VAL A 117 -1.97 -3.52 -9.22
N SER A 118 -1.04 -2.58 -9.36
CA SER A 118 0.00 -2.37 -8.36
C SER A 118 -0.46 -1.31 -7.37
N VAL A 119 -0.35 -1.60 -6.08
CA VAL A 119 -0.78 -0.69 -5.02
C VAL A 119 0.43 -0.11 -4.33
N ASP A 120 0.38 1.16 -3.95
CA ASP A 120 1.45 1.88 -3.25
C ASP A 120 2.75 2.01 -4.05
N THR A 121 3.25 0.95 -4.62
CA THR A 121 4.51 0.91 -5.37
C THR A 121 4.28 0.87 -6.87
N ARG A 122 5.12 1.59 -7.61
CA ARG A 122 5.14 1.57 -9.08
C ARG A 122 6.32 0.72 -9.55
N PRO A 123 6.09 -0.44 -10.18
CA PRO A 123 7.15 -1.23 -10.79
C PRO A 123 7.97 -0.41 -11.80
N ASP A 124 9.29 -0.59 -11.81
CA ASP A 124 10.18 0.16 -12.70
C ASP A 124 9.97 -0.23 -14.17
N GLU A 125 9.64 -1.50 -14.41
CA GLU A 125 9.42 -2.10 -15.73
C GLU A 125 8.27 -3.13 -15.67
N GLY A 126 7.86 -3.62 -16.83
CA GLY A 126 6.76 -4.57 -16.96
C GLY A 126 5.42 -3.87 -17.10
N SER A 127 4.41 -4.56 -17.62
CA SER A 127 3.09 -3.98 -17.87
C SER A 127 2.20 -4.04 -16.62
N VAL A 128 1.58 -2.93 -16.29
CA VAL A 128 0.52 -2.85 -15.29
C VAL A 128 -0.74 -2.27 -15.91
N TYR A 129 -1.89 -2.72 -15.44
CA TYR A 129 -3.18 -2.15 -15.84
C TYR A 129 -3.41 -0.79 -15.18
N MET A 130 -3.12 -0.72 -13.87
CA MET A 130 -3.17 0.51 -13.08
C MET A 130 -2.20 0.42 -11.91
N VAL A 131 -1.53 1.52 -11.59
CA VAL A 131 -0.89 1.74 -10.30
C VAL A 131 -1.82 2.62 -9.47
N VAL A 132 -2.11 2.24 -8.23
CA VAL A 132 -2.91 3.01 -7.28
C VAL A 132 -2.00 3.47 -6.16
N ARG A 133 -1.63 4.75 -6.15
CA ARG A 133 -0.69 5.28 -5.14
C ARG A 133 -0.87 6.79 -4.94
N ALA A 134 -0.36 7.30 -3.83
CA ALA A 134 -0.19 8.73 -3.65
C ALA A 134 1.07 9.23 -4.40
N ASP A 135 1.12 10.53 -4.68
CA ASP A 135 2.30 11.16 -5.27
C ASP A 135 3.46 11.23 -4.25
N ASN A 136 4.36 10.26 -4.35
CA ASN A 136 5.50 10.14 -3.43
C ASN A 136 6.56 11.25 -3.61
N ARG A 137 6.65 11.86 -4.79
CA ARG A 137 7.51 13.04 -4.98
C ARG A 137 6.94 14.24 -4.23
N ALA A 138 5.61 14.42 -4.27
CA ALA A 138 4.94 15.44 -3.48
C ALA A 138 5.12 15.23 -1.95
N TYR A 139 5.28 14.00 -1.47
CA TYR A 139 5.63 13.75 -0.07
C TYR A 139 6.99 14.35 0.29
N GLY A 140 8.02 14.06 -0.48
CA GLY A 140 9.34 14.63 -0.26
C GLY A 140 9.34 16.17 -0.33
N GLU A 141 8.65 16.75 -1.31
CA GLU A 141 8.54 18.21 -1.45
C GLU A 141 7.79 18.87 -0.28
N LYS A 142 6.64 18.33 0.12
CA LYS A 142 5.85 18.85 1.26
C LYS A 142 6.61 18.74 2.58
N SER A 143 7.33 17.62 2.81
CA SER A 143 8.16 17.44 4.00
C SER A 143 9.31 18.44 4.05
N CYS A 144 9.98 18.66 2.92
CA CYS A 144 11.02 19.68 2.79
C CYS A 144 10.47 21.08 3.09
N GLU A 145 9.34 21.46 2.48
CA GLU A 145 8.74 22.77 2.69
C GLU A 145 8.29 22.97 4.14
N TYR A 146 7.73 21.95 4.75
CA TYR A 146 7.31 21.99 6.15
C TYR A 146 8.52 22.25 7.07
N LEU A 147 9.55 21.39 7.00
CA LEU A 147 10.75 21.52 7.82
C LEU A 147 11.50 22.83 7.51
N GLY A 148 11.68 23.15 6.24
CA GLY A 148 12.40 24.35 5.83
C GLY A 148 11.77 25.64 6.37
N ARG A 149 10.44 25.74 6.36
CA ARG A 149 9.71 26.91 6.93
C ARG A 149 9.76 26.92 8.46
N ARG A 150 9.54 25.76 9.10
CA ARG A 150 9.57 25.66 10.59
C ARG A 150 10.94 26.00 11.17
N LEU A 151 12.01 25.62 10.49
CA LEU A 151 13.39 25.88 10.90
C LEU A 151 13.93 27.25 10.42
N GLY A 152 13.11 28.08 9.78
CA GLY A 152 13.57 29.38 9.25
C GLY A 152 14.67 29.26 8.18
N GLY A 153 14.71 28.15 7.46
CA GLY A 153 15.61 27.89 6.33
C GLY A 153 17.06 27.59 6.72
N ARG A 154 17.35 27.21 7.95
CA ARG A 154 18.70 26.86 8.45
C ARG A 154 18.63 25.78 9.52
N GLY A 155 19.74 25.03 9.69
CA GLY A 155 19.84 23.99 10.72
C GLY A 155 20.26 22.64 10.16
N ARG A 156 20.08 21.59 10.96
CA ARG A 156 20.40 20.21 10.62
C ARG A 156 19.14 19.34 10.67
N VAL A 157 18.95 18.56 9.62
CA VAL A 157 17.80 17.64 9.49
C VAL A 157 18.31 16.23 9.24
N ALA A 158 17.80 15.26 9.96
CA ALA A 158 17.94 13.85 9.59
C ALA A 158 16.76 13.40 8.72
N GLU A 159 17.04 12.61 7.71
CA GLU A 159 16.04 11.93 6.90
C GLU A 159 16.17 10.42 7.12
N LEU A 160 15.18 9.80 7.77
CA LEU A 160 15.05 8.35 7.82
C LEU A 160 14.42 7.88 6.51
N GLN A 161 15.28 7.51 5.57
CA GLN A 161 14.86 7.08 4.24
C GLN A 161 14.29 5.68 4.30
N GLY A 162 13.36 5.37 3.40
CA GLY A 162 12.92 4.00 3.16
C GLY A 162 13.95 3.14 2.45
N ASP A 163 13.48 2.04 1.88
CA ASP A 163 14.28 1.20 1.01
C ASP A 163 14.48 1.88 -0.36
N LEU A 164 15.72 2.05 -0.78
CA LEU A 164 16.06 2.68 -2.06
C LEU A 164 15.94 1.72 -3.26
N SER A 165 15.70 0.42 -3.06
CA SER A 165 15.25 -0.50 -4.10
C SER A 165 13.78 -0.26 -4.47
N SER A 166 13.02 0.35 -3.56
CA SER A 166 11.64 0.76 -3.77
C SER A 166 11.56 2.14 -4.43
N VAL A 167 10.68 2.28 -5.42
CA VAL A 167 10.38 3.59 -6.04
C VAL A 167 9.90 4.61 -5.00
N ASN A 168 9.20 4.20 -3.94
CA ASN A 168 8.72 5.09 -2.90
C ASN A 168 9.87 5.73 -2.12
N GLY A 169 10.84 4.93 -1.69
CA GLY A 169 12.04 5.44 -1.02
C GLY A 169 12.81 6.41 -1.91
N ARG A 170 13.01 6.07 -3.19
CA ARG A 170 13.69 6.93 -4.16
C ARG A 170 12.94 8.25 -4.41
N ASP A 171 11.64 8.18 -4.74
CA ASP A 171 10.83 9.36 -5.05
C ASP A 171 10.79 10.35 -3.88
N ARG A 172 10.60 9.85 -2.64
CA ARG A 172 10.57 10.67 -1.42
C ARG A 172 11.93 11.32 -1.17
N SER A 173 13.03 10.55 -1.21
CA SER A 173 14.39 11.03 -0.95
C SER A 173 14.86 12.03 -1.99
N GLU A 174 14.72 11.75 -3.28
CA GLU A 174 15.14 12.64 -4.36
C GLU A 174 14.38 13.98 -4.33
N ALA A 175 13.06 13.93 -4.10
CA ALA A 175 12.24 15.13 -4.05
C ALA A 175 12.59 15.99 -2.83
N PHE A 176 12.78 15.36 -1.66
CA PHE A 176 13.18 16.04 -0.43
C PHE A 176 14.55 16.70 -0.59
N ALA A 177 15.57 15.94 -1.01
CA ALA A 177 16.91 16.46 -1.19
C ALA A 177 16.97 17.58 -2.27
N SER A 178 16.26 17.41 -3.40
CA SER A 178 16.17 18.42 -4.43
C SER A 178 15.50 19.71 -3.95
N CYS A 179 14.40 19.61 -3.21
CA CYS A 179 13.72 20.74 -2.61
C CYS A 179 14.61 21.46 -1.60
N MET A 180 15.28 20.73 -0.69
CA MET A 180 16.20 21.30 0.32
C MET A 180 17.34 22.09 -0.36
N ARG A 181 18.00 21.50 -1.35
CA ARG A 181 19.07 22.20 -2.10
C ARG A 181 18.60 23.49 -2.78
N ARG A 182 17.40 23.49 -3.37
CA ARG A 182 16.87 24.67 -4.09
C ARG A 182 16.31 25.74 -3.16
N LYS A 183 15.49 25.34 -2.17
CA LYS A 183 14.71 26.29 -1.37
C LYS A 183 15.36 26.63 -0.04
N PHE A 184 16.11 25.71 0.55
CA PHE A 184 16.69 25.86 1.89
C PHE A 184 18.17 25.45 1.95
N PRO A 185 19.06 26.07 1.17
CA PRO A 185 20.46 25.63 1.01
C PRO A 185 21.32 25.78 2.28
N ARG A 186 20.79 26.39 3.33
CA ARG A 186 21.46 26.49 4.65
C ARG A 186 21.01 25.40 5.62
N ILE A 187 20.16 24.47 5.20
CA ILE A 187 19.82 23.27 5.95
C ILE A 187 20.75 22.14 5.48
N THR A 188 21.48 21.54 6.42
CA THR A 188 22.27 20.34 6.18
C THR A 188 21.36 19.13 6.38
N VAL A 189 21.28 18.25 5.38
CA VAL A 189 20.51 17.00 5.44
C VAL A 189 21.43 15.83 5.66
N HIS A 190 21.16 14.99 6.66
CA HIS A 190 21.80 13.71 6.92
C HIS A 190 20.85 12.58 6.48
N GLU A 191 21.18 11.94 5.37
CA GLU A 191 20.40 10.85 4.78
C GLU A 191 20.74 9.51 5.45
N LEU A 192 19.73 8.81 5.97
CA LEU A 192 19.87 7.57 6.71
C LEU A 192 18.99 6.49 6.07
N ALA A 193 19.53 5.72 5.11
CA ALA A 193 18.82 4.61 4.49
C ALA A 193 18.51 3.52 5.52
N THR A 194 17.25 3.06 5.60
CA THR A 194 16.80 2.17 6.69
C THR A 194 16.20 0.86 6.20
N ASP A 195 15.98 0.68 4.90
CA ASP A 195 15.34 -0.50 4.29
C ASP A 195 13.96 -0.79 4.89
N TRP A 196 13.19 0.25 5.25
CA TRP A 196 11.90 0.19 5.96
C TRP A 196 11.96 -0.55 7.32
N LYS A 197 13.14 -0.59 7.99
CA LYS A 197 13.34 -1.28 9.26
C LYS A 197 13.49 -0.29 10.42
N GLY A 198 12.63 -0.41 11.42
CA GLY A 198 12.58 0.52 12.54
C GLY A 198 13.81 0.43 13.47
N ASP A 199 14.36 -0.75 13.67
CA ASP A 199 15.60 -0.98 14.42
C ASP A 199 16.81 -0.37 13.72
N VAL A 200 16.91 -0.49 12.40
CA VAL A 200 17.95 0.17 11.60
C VAL A 200 17.80 1.69 11.67
N ALA A 201 16.56 2.20 11.57
CA ALA A 201 16.28 3.63 11.67
C ALA A 201 16.73 4.20 13.02
N SER A 202 16.30 3.59 14.12
CA SER A 202 16.69 4.04 15.47
C SER A 202 18.19 3.91 15.73
N GLY A 203 18.85 2.84 15.28
CA GLY A 203 20.29 2.66 15.43
C GLY A 203 21.11 3.71 14.67
N LYS A 204 20.73 4.01 13.41
CA LYS A 204 21.39 5.07 12.62
C LYS A 204 21.13 6.46 13.20
N LEU A 205 19.90 6.75 13.61
CA LEU A 205 19.57 8.01 14.29
C LEU A 205 20.32 8.16 15.61
N GLN A 206 20.44 7.10 16.40
CA GLN A 206 21.25 7.13 17.64
C GLN A 206 22.70 7.50 17.37
N SER A 207 23.30 6.91 16.32
CA SER A 207 24.66 7.19 15.90
C SER A 207 24.84 8.63 15.42
N LEU A 208 23.86 9.15 14.66
CA LEU A 208 23.86 10.54 14.23
C LEU A 208 23.75 11.52 15.40
N LEU A 209 22.83 11.28 16.36
CA LEU A 209 22.65 12.11 17.53
C LEU A 209 23.88 12.16 18.46
N ALA A 210 24.72 11.12 18.45
CA ALA A 210 25.99 11.14 19.19
C ALA A 210 27.02 12.08 18.54
N GLN A 211 26.96 12.26 17.22
CA GLN A 211 27.85 13.14 16.46
C GLN A 211 27.29 14.56 16.34
N HIS A 212 25.98 14.69 16.26
CA HIS A 212 25.23 15.93 16.06
C HIS A 212 24.09 16.03 17.08
N PRO A 213 24.39 16.37 18.35
CA PRO A 213 23.38 16.53 19.39
C PRO A 213 22.48 17.77 19.18
N ASP A 214 22.85 18.62 18.23
CA ASP A 214 22.19 19.85 17.79
C ASP A 214 21.32 19.64 16.55
N LEU A 215 20.72 18.44 16.39
CA LEU A 215 19.74 18.18 15.33
C LEU A 215 18.47 19.03 15.54
N ASP A 216 18.04 19.75 14.50
CA ASP A 216 16.89 20.66 14.55
C ASP A 216 15.59 20.04 14.01
N GLY A 217 15.70 19.09 13.08
CA GLY A 217 14.55 18.47 12.43
C GLY A 217 14.75 17.01 12.04
N LEU A 218 13.64 16.32 11.88
CA LEU A 218 13.59 14.92 11.49
C LEU A 218 12.48 14.69 10.47
N TYR A 219 12.81 14.06 9.36
CA TYR A 219 11.85 13.51 8.40
C TYR A 219 11.86 11.99 8.45
N MET A 220 10.73 11.38 8.76
CA MET A 220 10.52 9.93 8.73
C MET A 220 9.69 9.56 7.50
N GLN A 221 10.26 8.79 6.57
CA GLN A 221 9.55 8.42 5.35
C GLN A 221 8.44 7.36 5.54
N ALA A 222 8.34 6.75 6.73
CA ALA A 222 7.30 5.76 7.04
C ALA A 222 7.01 5.74 8.54
N GLY A 223 5.88 6.31 8.96
CA GLY A 223 5.47 6.33 10.37
C GLY A 223 5.17 4.94 10.92
N GLY A 224 4.53 4.10 10.11
CA GLY A 224 4.20 2.74 10.50
C GLY A 224 5.41 1.87 10.85
N ALA A 225 6.60 2.21 10.34
CA ALA A 225 7.83 1.49 10.65
C ALA A 225 8.72 2.23 11.65
N PHE A 226 8.73 3.57 11.63
CA PHE A 226 9.77 4.35 12.31
C PHE A 226 9.31 5.08 13.55
N LEU A 227 8.01 5.38 13.70
CA LEU A 227 7.50 6.26 14.75
C LEU A 227 7.87 5.75 16.14
N GLN A 228 7.45 4.57 16.51
CA GLN A 228 7.63 4.03 17.86
C GLN A 228 9.10 3.88 18.25
N PRO A 229 9.99 3.26 17.45
CA PRO A 229 11.40 3.14 17.81
C PRO A 229 12.12 4.51 17.85
N THR A 230 11.69 5.47 17.02
CA THR A 230 12.23 6.84 17.04
C THR A 230 11.81 7.59 18.30
N LEU A 231 10.52 7.58 18.66
CA LEU A 231 10.04 8.26 19.87
C LEU A 231 10.66 7.66 21.14
N ALA A 232 10.77 6.34 21.22
CA ALA A 232 11.44 5.66 22.34
C ALA A 232 12.92 6.07 22.49
N LEU A 233 13.66 6.15 21.37
CA LEU A 233 15.04 6.64 21.37
C LEU A 233 15.14 8.09 21.84
N LEU A 234 14.28 8.99 21.31
CA LEU A 234 14.29 10.41 21.67
C LEU A 234 13.92 10.61 23.14
N GLU A 235 12.97 9.83 23.67
CA GLU A 235 12.58 9.85 25.08
C GLU A 235 13.75 9.39 25.98
N GLN A 236 14.36 8.27 25.65
CA GLN A 236 15.56 7.76 26.36
C GLN A 236 16.68 8.80 26.43
N LYS A 237 16.86 9.55 25.34
CA LYS A 237 17.88 10.61 25.25
C LYS A 237 17.43 11.96 25.82
N LYS A 238 16.20 12.07 26.34
CA LYS A 238 15.59 13.32 26.84
C LYS A 238 15.52 14.43 25.78
N LEU A 239 15.39 14.03 24.50
CA LEU A 239 15.24 14.92 23.34
C LEU A 239 13.79 15.06 22.88
N LEU A 240 12.88 14.21 23.37
CA LEU A 240 11.45 14.30 23.06
C LEU A 240 10.81 15.41 23.91
N LYS A 241 10.80 16.63 23.37
CA LYS A 241 10.17 17.78 23.98
C LYS A 241 8.86 18.11 23.29
N PRO A 242 7.86 18.70 23.98
CA PRO A 242 6.59 19.07 23.36
C PRO A 242 6.77 20.06 22.20
N ALA A 243 5.97 19.91 21.16
CA ALA A 243 5.96 20.81 20.01
C ALA A 243 5.76 22.26 20.44
N GLY A 244 6.58 23.17 19.93
CA GLY A 244 6.57 24.59 20.26
C GLY A 244 7.36 24.98 21.52
N SER A 245 7.96 24.04 22.27
CA SER A 245 8.84 24.33 23.38
C SER A 245 10.30 24.55 22.92
N ASP A 246 11.09 25.21 23.73
CA ASP A 246 12.51 25.45 23.45
C ASP A 246 13.30 24.15 23.31
N GLY A 247 14.03 24.04 22.23
CA GLY A 247 14.81 22.86 21.88
C GLY A 247 13.97 21.65 21.49
N HIS A 248 12.71 21.85 21.05
CA HIS A 248 11.91 20.85 20.40
C HIS A 248 12.53 20.47 19.04
N LEU A 249 12.67 19.17 18.80
CA LEU A 249 13.04 18.63 17.49
C LEU A 249 11.81 18.63 16.58
N THR A 250 11.83 19.39 15.50
CA THR A 250 10.70 19.43 14.56
C THR A 250 10.61 18.13 13.78
N ILE A 251 9.52 17.39 13.95
CA ILE A 251 9.36 16.05 13.36
C ILE A 251 8.18 16.03 12.39
N ILE A 252 8.45 15.61 11.14
CA ILE A 252 7.42 15.26 10.17
C ILE A 252 7.58 13.80 9.74
N SER A 253 6.44 13.12 9.55
CA SER A 253 6.38 11.73 9.17
C SER A 253 5.52 11.51 7.93
N ASN A 254 5.44 10.27 7.47
CA ASN A 254 4.52 9.80 6.44
C ASN A 254 3.74 8.61 7.00
N ASP A 255 2.59 8.36 6.44
CA ASP A 255 1.59 7.30 6.52
C ASP A 255 0.27 7.81 7.09
N GLY A 256 0.27 8.64 8.12
CA GLY A 256 -0.96 9.13 8.76
C GLY A 256 -1.68 8.06 9.57
N ILE A 257 -0.95 7.12 10.17
CA ILE A 257 -1.49 6.06 11.02
C ILE A 257 -2.08 6.64 12.33
N PRO A 258 -2.97 5.90 13.04
CA PRO A 258 -3.57 6.37 14.29
C PRO A 258 -2.54 6.87 15.31
N ASP A 259 -1.43 6.15 15.47
CA ASP A 259 -0.35 6.53 16.39
C ASP A 259 0.34 7.85 16.04
N GLU A 260 0.48 8.16 14.74
CA GLU A 260 1.00 9.46 14.30
C GLU A 260 0.00 10.59 14.62
N LEU A 261 -1.29 10.35 14.38
CA LEU A 261 -2.32 11.33 14.74
C LEU A 261 -2.33 11.59 16.24
N ASP A 262 -2.19 10.57 17.07
CA ASP A 262 -2.09 10.72 18.53
C ASP A 262 -0.78 11.40 18.95
N ALA A 263 0.33 11.12 18.28
CA ALA A 263 1.60 11.81 18.50
C ALA A 263 1.52 13.31 18.15
N ILE A 264 0.77 13.69 17.09
CA ILE A 264 0.48 15.10 16.76
C ILE A 264 -0.43 15.71 17.82
N ARG A 265 -1.50 15.04 18.25
CA ARG A 265 -2.43 15.53 19.28
C ARG A 265 -1.71 15.82 20.59
N THR A 266 -0.77 14.97 20.95
CA THR A 266 0.02 15.10 22.19
C THR A 266 1.28 15.95 22.03
N GLY A 267 1.58 16.45 20.81
CA GLY A 267 2.73 17.31 20.54
C GLY A 267 4.08 16.57 20.55
N LYS A 268 4.10 15.25 20.37
CA LYS A 268 5.33 14.46 20.23
C LYS A 268 5.97 14.60 18.85
N ILE A 269 5.14 14.78 17.81
CA ILE A 269 5.57 15.13 16.45
C ILE A 269 4.72 16.30 15.94
N ASP A 270 5.18 16.97 14.91
CA ASP A 270 4.55 18.19 14.39
C ASP A 270 3.55 17.94 13.27
N ALA A 271 3.84 16.97 12.42
CA ALA A 271 3.02 16.70 11.24
C ALA A 271 3.21 15.28 10.70
N THR A 272 2.27 14.85 9.88
CA THR A 272 2.41 13.68 8.99
C THR A 272 1.77 13.96 7.63
N LEU A 273 2.23 13.25 6.59
CA LEU A 273 1.54 13.19 5.31
C LEU A 273 0.69 11.92 5.31
N SER A 274 -0.62 12.08 5.28
CA SER A 274 -1.55 10.94 5.37
C SER A 274 -1.63 10.21 4.05
N GLN A 275 -1.07 9.00 4.01
CA GLN A 275 -1.15 8.06 2.89
C GLN A 275 -2.51 7.35 2.95
N PRO A 276 -3.35 7.38 1.91
CA PRO A 276 -4.75 6.98 2.03
C PRO A 276 -4.95 5.46 1.93
N ALA A 277 -4.76 4.74 3.04
CA ALA A 277 -4.87 3.28 3.12
C ALA A 277 -6.25 2.75 2.70
N ASP A 278 -7.30 3.47 3.06
CA ASP A 278 -8.70 3.20 2.67
C ASP A 278 -8.90 3.30 1.15
N LEU A 279 -8.42 4.39 0.54
CA LEU A 279 -8.53 4.60 -0.90
C LEU A 279 -7.65 3.62 -1.67
N TYR A 280 -6.50 3.23 -1.12
CA TYR A 280 -5.66 2.17 -1.70
C TYR A 280 -6.43 0.86 -1.83
N ALA A 281 -7.10 0.41 -0.78
CA ALA A 281 -7.91 -0.80 -0.78
C ALA A 281 -9.09 -0.68 -1.78
N LYS A 282 -9.87 0.38 -1.66
CA LYS A 282 -11.04 0.64 -2.49
C LYS A 282 -10.69 0.66 -3.99
N TYR A 283 -9.68 1.44 -4.38
CA TYR A 283 -9.34 1.59 -5.80
C TYR A 283 -8.51 0.44 -6.35
N ALA A 284 -7.76 -0.29 -5.52
CA ALA A 284 -7.17 -1.56 -5.92
C ALA A 284 -8.24 -2.54 -6.42
N LEU A 285 -9.30 -2.73 -5.63
CA LEU A 285 -10.41 -3.61 -5.99
C LEU A 285 -11.25 -3.06 -7.16
N TYR A 286 -11.48 -1.74 -7.18
CA TYR A 286 -12.20 -1.09 -8.29
C TYR A 286 -11.49 -1.33 -9.63
N TYR A 287 -10.18 -1.08 -9.71
CA TYR A 287 -9.43 -1.27 -10.95
C TYR A 287 -9.25 -2.75 -11.30
N ALA A 288 -9.09 -3.65 -10.34
CA ALA A 288 -9.06 -5.07 -10.61
C ALA A 288 -10.38 -5.58 -11.22
N ARG A 289 -11.53 -5.14 -10.68
CA ARG A 289 -12.86 -5.41 -11.23
C ARG A 289 -13.03 -4.81 -12.63
N ALA A 290 -12.58 -3.57 -12.81
CA ALA A 290 -12.61 -2.90 -14.11
C ALA A 290 -11.79 -3.62 -15.17
N ALA A 291 -10.61 -4.14 -14.81
CA ALA A 291 -9.77 -4.94 -15.68
C ALA A 291 -10.47 -6.25 -16.11
N LEU A 292 -11.09 -6.96 -15.17
CA LEU A 292 -11.88 -8.17 -15.45
C LEU A 292 -13.07 -7.87 -16.38
N ALA A 293 -13.66 -6.68 -16.29
CA ALA A 293 -14.75 -6.23 -17.16
C ALA A 293 -14.25 -5.65 -18.51
N GLY A 294 -12.95 -5.67 -18.78
CA GLY A 294 -12.36 -5.13 -20.02
C GLY A 294 -12.46 -3.61 -20.18
N LYS A 295 -12.67 -2.87 -19.07
CA LYS A 295 -12.73 -1.40 -19.11
C LYS A 295 -11.34 -0.82 -19.36
N THR A 296 -11.29 0.37 -19.92
CA THR A 296 -10.05 1.14 -20.15
C THR A 296 -10.17 2.53 -19.56
N PHE A 297 -9.04 3.11 -19.17
CA PHE A 297 -8.96 4.45 -18.60
C PHE A 297 -8.07 5.35 -19.44
N ARG A 298 -8.19 6.66 -19.25
CA ARG A 298 -7.36 7.69 -19.91
C ARG A 298 -6.82 8.64 -18.84
N PRO A 299 -5.65 9.25 -19.09
CA PRO A 299 -5.15 10.32 -18.23
C PRO A 299 -6.16 11.45 -18.06
N GLY A 300 -6.23 12.03 -16.86
CA GLY A 300 -7.12 13.12 -16.49
C GLY A 300 -7.63 13.02 -15.05
N PRO A 301 -8.38 14.04 -14.61
CA PRO A 301 -8.99 14.04 -13.28
C PRO A 301 -10.05 12.93 -13.16
N THR A 302 -10.19 12.39 -11.95
CA THR A 302 -11.19 11.37 -11.63
C THR A 302 -12.36 11.99 -10.85
N ASP A 303 -13.40 11.22 -10.63
CA ASP A 303 -14.57 11.58 -9.80
C ASP A 303 -14.30 11.46 -8.29
N HIS A 304 -13.13 10.97 -7.91
CA HIS A 304 -12.70 10.78 -6.52
C HIS A 304 -11.50 11.64 -6.12
N HIS A 305 -11.37 12.81 -6.75
CA HIS A 305 -10.38 13.83 -6.43
C HIS A 305 -8.91 13.40 -6.63
N SER A 306 -8.67 12.38 -7.46
CA SER A 306 -7.33 11.97 -7.89
C SER A 306 -7.08 12.39 -9.34
N THR A 307 -5.90 12.04 -9.85
CA THR A 307 -5.54 12.26 -11.24
C THR A 307 -4.89 11.01 -11.81
N ILE A 308 -5.46 10.47 -12.89
CA ILE A 308 -4.80 9.42 -13.65
C ILE A 308 -3.72 10.06 -14.53
N VAL A 309 -2.49 9.59 -14.40
CA VAL A 309 -1.37 10.00 -15.23
C VAL A 309 -0.85 8.82 -16.05
N LYS A 310 -0.25 9.14 -17.21
CA LYS A 310 0.43 8.14 -18.02
C LYS A 310 1.83 7.92 -17.47
N ILE A 311 2.18 6.67 -17.23
CA ILE A 311 3.53 6.24 -16.84
C ILE A 311 4.15 5.39 -17.95
N LYS A 312 5.44 5.05 -17.83
CA LYS A 312 6.18 4.29 -18.85
C LYS A 312 5.51 2.94 -19.18
N ASN A 313 4.99 2.26 -18.17
CA ASN A 313 4.51 0.88 -18.23
C ASN A 313 3.00 0.71 -17.97
N GLY A 314 2.22 1.81 -18.02
CA GLY A 314 0.78 1.75 -17.81
C GLY A 314 0.16 3.10 -17.44
N LEU A 315 -0.77 3.06 -16.51
CA LEU A 315 -1.42 4.23 -15.92
C LEU A 315 -1.21 4.23 -14.41
N GLU A 316 -1.19 5.42 -13.82
CA GLU A 316 -1.10 5.60 -12.36
C GLU A 316 -2.22 6.54 -11.92
N ASP A 317 -3.03 6.08 -10.95
CA ASP A 317 -4.01 6.91 -10.26
C ASP A 317 -3.34 7.51 -9.01
N GLN A 318 -3.06 8.81 -9.09
CA GLN A 318 -2.39 9.58 -8.04
C GLN A 318 -3.42 10.10 -7.04
N LEU A 319 -3.59 9.36 -5.96
CA LEU A 319 -4.52 9.69 -4.90
C LEU A 319 -4.03 10.88 -4.05
N PRO A 320 -4.96 11.67 -3.47
CA PRO A 320 -4.60 12.77 -2.60
C PRO A 320 -3.94 12.29 -1.32
N ALA A 321 -2.96 13.07 -0.85
CA ALA A 321 -2.24 12.82 0.39
C ALA A 321 -2.05 14.13 1.15
N PRO A 322 -2.98 14.47 2.07
CA PRO A 322 -2.96 15.72 2.79
C PRO A 322 -1.83 15.78 3.82
N LEU A 323 -1.30 16.97 4.04
CA LEU A 323 -0.48 17.30 5.19
C LEU A 323 -1.40 17.45 6.41
N VAL A 324 -1.14 16.66 7.43
CA VAL A 324 -1.87 16.67 8.71
C VAL A 324 -1.00 17.31 9.77
N THR A 325 -1.55 18.33 10.43
CA THR A 325 -0.92 19.08 11.52
C THR A 325 -1.84 19.12 12.72
N LYS A 326 -1.43 19.80 13.79
CA LYS A 326 -2.27 19.99 14.98
C LYS A 326 -3.65 20.57 14.67
N ASP A 327 -3.76 21.40 13.63
CA ASP A 327 -5.01 22.07 13.25
C ASP A 327 -5.97 21.15 12.49
N THR A 328 -5.44 20.12 11.81
CA THR A 328 -6.21 19.22 10.93
C THR A 328 -6.28 17.78 11.41
N VAL A 329 -5.57 17.42 12.49
CA VAL A 329 -5.45 16.03 12.99
C VAL A 329 -6.78 15.39 13.41
N ASN A 330 -7.80 16.20 13.68
CA ASN A 330 -9.13 15.73 14.08
C ASN A 330 -10.14 15.70 12.91
N ASP A 331 -9.68 15.91 11.67
CA ASP A 331 -10.55 15.82 10.50
C ASP A 331 -11.11 14.39 10.40
N PRO A 332 -12.45 14.23 10.44
CA PRO A 332 -13.10 12.91 10.38
C PRO A 332 -12.93 12.22 9.03
N THR A 333 -12.47 12.91 7.99
CA THR A 333 -12.22 12.31 6.67
C THR A 333 -10.87 11.61 6.58
N LEU A 334 -9.96 11.81 7.55
CA LEU A 334 -8.71 11.05 7.61
C LEU A 334 -9.01 9.57 7.89
N TRP A 335 -8.46 8.70 7.07
CA TRP A 335 -8.69 7.26 7.16
C TRP A 335 -8.42 6.69 8.56
N ALA A 336 -7.36 7.16 9.22
CA ALA A 336 -6.99 6.71 10.56
C ALA A 336 -7.99 7.16 11.65
N ASN A 337 -8.76 8.23 11.42
CA ASN A 337 -9.85 8.63 12.29
C ASN A 337 -11.15 7.83 12.05
N GLN A 338 -11.24 7.13 10.91
CA GLN A 338 -12.39 6.30 10.53
C GLN A 338 -12.22 4.84 10.95
N LEU A 339 -11.02 4.41 11.34
CA LEU A 339 -10.80 3.06 11.87
C LEU A 339 -11.58 2.91 13.18
N GLU A 340 -12.40 1.87 13.24
CA GLU A 340 -13.01 1.48 14.50
C GLU A 340 -11.92 1.15 15.51
N LYS A 341 -11.92 1.84 16.64
CA LYS A 341 -11.01 1.49 17.74
C LYS A 341 -11.35 0.06 18.13
N LYS A 342 -10.44 -0.88 17.94
CA LYS A 342 -10.58 -2.23 18.50
C LYS A 342 -10.73 -2.05 20.01
N GLN A 343 -11.92 -2.38 20.52
CA GLN A 343 -12.22 -2.40 21.96
C GLN A 343 -11.42 -3.50 22.64
#